data_bef5316e7fcbb00d222402f07c419f69
#
_entry.id   bef5316e7fcbb00d222402f07c419f69
#
_cell.length_a   1.000
_cell.length_b   1.000
_cell.length_c   1.000
_cell.angle_alpha   90.00
_cell.angle_beta   90.00
_cell.angle_gamma   90.00
#
_symmetry.space_group_name_H-M   'P 1'
#
loop_
_entity.id
_entity.type
_entity.pdbx_description
1 polymer ?
#
loop_
_entity_poly.entity_id
_entity_poly.type
_entity_poly.pdbx_seq_one_letter_code
_entity_poly.pdbx_strand_id
1 'polypeptide(L)'
;MNNLNSDIITGYNIFGFDYEFMVCRAHETDCVKEFLQLSRNKEEICGTREGDQYKLEESSIVLASGQHDFKYIKMNGRLQIDMYNFFRKEENLTSYKLDYVAGHFIGDYVKQIIHVESEEEQESGESIIKSSNLTGLIVS
;
A
#
# COMPACT_ATOMS: atom_id res chain seq x y z
N MET A 1 5.44 8.35 -11.13
CA MET A 1 4.15 8.82 -10.56
C MET A 1 3.78 10.26 -10.97
N ASN A 2 4.73 11.10 -11.30
CA ASN A 2 4.43 12.52 -11.64
C ASN A 2 3.59 12.73 -12.91
N ASN A 3 3.45 11.73 -13.77
CA ASN A 3 2.69 11.86 -15.02
C ASN A 3 1.19 11.58 -14.87
N LEU A 4 0.74 10.93 -13.82
CA LEU A 4 -0.67 10.52 -13.65
C LEU A 4 -1.52 11.52 -12.89
N ASN A 5 -0.94 12.51 -12.22
CA ASN A 5 -1.62 13.57 -11.46
C ASN A 5 -2.92 13.11 -10.76
N SER A 6 -2.89 11.93 -10.15
CA SER A 6 -4.04 11.32 -9.47
C SER A 6 -4.47 12.14 -8.25
N ASP A 7 -5.76 12.24 -8.00
CA ASP A 7 -6.34 12.92 -6.84
C ASP A 7 -6.32 12.03 -5.60
N ILE A 8 -6.45 10.72 -5.79
CA ILE A 8 -6.61 9.73 -4.74
C ILE A 8 -5.48 8.70 -4.85
N ILE A 9 -4.90 8.38 -3.70
CA ILE A 9 -3.99 7.24 -3.51
C ILE A 9 -4.72 6.25 -2.62
N THR A 10 -4.90 5.05 -3.10
CA THR A 10 -5.57 3.99 -2.33
C THR A 10 -4.79 2.69 -2.40
N GLY A 11 -5.02 1.85 -1.42
CA GLY A 11 -4.48 0.50 -1.36
C GLY A 11 -5.02 -0.23 -0.14
N TYR A 12 -4.50 -1.42 0.12
CA TYR A 12 -4.93 -2.27 1.21
C TYR A 12 -3.82 -2.40 2.25
N ASN A 13 -4.05 -1.89 3.47
CA ASN A 13 -3.07 -1.82 4.57
C ASN A 13 -1.84 -0.94 4.26
N ILE A 14 -2.01 0.08 3.44
CA ILE A 14 -0.91 0.98 3.05
C ILE A 14 -0.34 1.74 4.24
N PHE A 15 -1.15 2.08 5.23
CA PHE A 15 -0.72 2.75 6.45
C PHE A 15 -0.06 1.82 7.47
N GLY A 16 -0.32 0.51 7.36
CA GLY A 16 0.27 -0.47 8.27
C GLY A 16 1.58 -1.07 7.76
N PHE A 17 1.82 -1.05 6.46
CA PHE A 17 2.98 -1.74 5.88
C PHE A 17 3.63 -1.00 4.71
N ASP A 18 2.88 -0.68 3.64
CA ASP A 18 3.49 -0.30 2.36
C ASP A 18 4.26 1.01 2.43
N TYR A 19 3.76 2.03 3.10
CA TYR A 19 4.45 3.31 3.22
C TYR A 19 5.76 3.18 3.98
N GLU A 20 5.77 2.45 5.09
CA GLU A 20 6.99 2.22 5.85
C GLU A 20 8.03 1.47 5.02
N PHE A 21 7.60 0.39 4.36
CA PHE A 21 8.46 -0.40 3.48
C PHE A 21 9.04 0.46 2.34
N MET A 22 8.21 1.22 1.63
CA MET A 22 8.64 2.06 0.51
C MET A 22 9.60 3.17 0.95
N VAL A 23 9.34 3.83 2.08
CA VAL A 23 10.23 4.88 2.59
C VAL A 23 11.57 4.30 3.06
N CYS A 24 11.56 3.18 3.77
CA CYS A 24 12.80 2.48 4.15
C CYS A 24 13.61 2.08 2.91
N ARG A 25 12.94 1.55 1.89
CA ARG A 25 13.60 1.17 0.65
C ARG A 25 14.16 2.36 -0.12
N ALA A 26 13.45 3.48 -0.13
CA ALA A 26 13.93 4.73 -0.75
C ALA A 26 15.16 5.31 -0.02
N HIS A 27 15.26 5.14 1.29
CA HIS A 27 16.46 5.49 2.06
C HIS A 27 17.64 4.59 1.69
N GLU A 28 17.43 3.27 1.60
CA GLU A 28 18.47 2.29 1.23
C GLU A 28 19.05 2.54 -0.17
N THR A 29 18.22 3.04 -1.08
CA THR A 29 18.61 3.33 -2.47
C THR A 29 18.97 4.78 -2.72
N ASP A 30 19.05 5.59 -1.68
CA ASP A 30 19.38 7.03 -1.72
C ASP A 30 18.50 7.86 -2.67
N CYS A 31 17.22 7.47 -2.79
CA CYS A 31 16.24 8.16 -3.64
C CYS A 31 15.02 8.67 -2.87
N VAL A 32 15.13 8.86 -1.55
CA VAL A 32 14.01 9.24 -0.70
C VAL A 32 13.37 10.58 -1.07
N LYS A 33 14.17 11.54 -1.53
CA LYS A 33 13.66 12.86 -1.93
C LYS A 33 12.83 12.78 -3.19
N GLU A 34 13.30 12.04 -4.19
CA GLU A 34 12.59 11.79 -5.44
C GLU A 34 11.32 10.96 -5.19
N PHE A 35 11.40 9.96 -4.33
CA PHE A 35 10.25 9.17 -3.92
C PHE A 35 9.18 10.03 -3.23
N LEU A 36 9.56 10.92 -2.34
CA LEU A 36 8.64 11.76 -1.58
C LEU A 36 8.11 12.98 -2.34
N GLN A 37 8.45 13.17 -3.61
CA GLN A 37 7.81 14.15 -4.49
C GLN A 37 6.41 13.68 -4.92
N LEU A 38 5.53 13.39 -3.96
CA LEU A 38 4.19 12.85 -4.16
C LEU A 38 3.09 13.92 -4.07
N SER A 39 3.42 15.13 -3.58
CA SER A 39 2.47 16.24 -3.50
C SER A 39 2.00 16.70 -4.88
N ARG A 40 0.85 17.35 -4.93
CA ARG A 40 0.44 18.14 -6.09
C ARG A 40 1.32 19.36 -6.33
N ASN A 41 1.89 19.89 -5.27
CA ASN A 41 2.89 20.93 -5.36
C ASN A 41 4.24 20.30 -5.73
N LYS A 42 4.74 20.59 -6.92
CA LYS A 42 5.99 20.00 -7.46
C LYS A 42 7.25 20.35 -6.68
N GLU A 43 7.21 21.43 -5.89
CA GLU A 43 8.34 21.89 -5.09
C GLU A 43 8.31 21.31 -3.67
N GLU A 44 7.26 20.60 -3.30
CA GLU A 44 7.07 20.05 -1.97
C GLU A 44 7.56 18.61 -1.89
N ILE A 45 8.46 18.36 -0.94
CA ILE A 45 8.84 17.00 -0.54
C ILE A 45 7.92 16.60 0.62
N CYS A 46 7.18 15.52 0.44
CA CYS A 46 6.24 15.00 1.43
C CYS A 46 6.95 14.37 2.63
N GLY A 47 6.19 14.16 3.72
CA GLY A 47 6.71 13.60 4.96
C GLY A 47 7.28 14.66 5.89
N THR A 48 7.65 14.23 7.09
CA THR A 48 8.25 15.09 8.11
C THR A 48 9.75 14.93 8.09
N ARG A 49 10.46 16.07 7.99
CA ARG A 49 11.92 16.09 8.03
C ARG A 49 12.40 16.14 9.47
N GLU A 50 13.26 15.20 9.85
CA GLU A 50 13.95 15.18 11.12
C GLU A 50 15.47 15.08 10.88
N GLY A 51 16.17 16.20 11.02
CA GLY A 51 17.57 16.29 10.62
C GLY A 51 17.76 16.08 9.12
N ASP A 52 18.54 15.08 8.75
CA ASP A 52 18.78 14.68 7.36
C ASP A 52 17.86 13.52 6.88
N GLN A 53 16.99 13.04 7.74
CA GLN A 53 16.08 11.95 7.41
C GLN A 53 14.64 12.44 7.21
N TYR A 54 13.90 11.76 6.34
CA TYR A 54 12.47 11.91 6.17
C TYR A 54 11.75 10.77 6.87
N LYS A 55 10.74 11.12 7.66
CA LYS A 55 9.93 10.17 8.42
C LYS A 55 8.47 10.24 8.03
N LEU A 56 7.78 9.15 8.29
CA LEU A 56 6.33 9.07 8.22
C LEU A 56 5.71 9.77 9.43
N GLU A 57 4.52 10.32 9.23
CA GLU A 57 3.67 10.73 10.33
C GLU A 57 3.05 9.49 10.97
N GLU A 58 3.01 9.49 12.30
CA GLU A 58 2.36 8.44 13.09
C GLU A 58 1.06 8.96 13.68
N SER A 59 0.05 8.14 13.63
CA SER A 59 -1.24 8.41 14.25
C SER A 59 -1.82 7.14 14.83
N SER A 60 -2.70 7.28 15.80
CA SER A 60 -3.41 6.13 16.38
C SER A 60 -4.90 6.41 16.47
N ILE A 61 -5.70 5.39 16.22
CA ILE A 61 -7.13 5.39 16.43
C ILE A 61 -7.54 4.28 17.38
N VAL A 62 -8.44 4.57 18.29
CA VAL A 62 -9.03 3.58 19.18
C VAL A 62 -10.40 3.19 18.63
N LEU A 63 -10.53 1.93 18.24
CA LEU A 63 -11.77 1.32 17.81
C LEU A 63 -12.25 0.31 18.86
N ALA A 64 -13.46 -0.22 18.70
CA ALA A 64 -13.97 -1.28 19.56
C ALA A 64 -13.08 -2.55 19.56
N SER A 65 -12.34 -2.77 18.48
CA SER A 65 -11.36 -3.85 18.30
C SER A 65 -9.98 -3.58 18.93
N GLY A 66 -9.77 -2.42 19.57
CA GLY A 66 -8.50 -2.01 20.19
C GLY A 66 -7.87 -0.77 19.56
N GLN A 67 -6.66 -0.45 20.03
CA GLN A 67 -5.85 0.63 19.46
C GLN A 67 -5.19 0.14 18.17
N HIS A 68 -5.18 1.00 17.16
CA HIS A 68 -4.55 0.76 15.87
C HIS A 68 -3.65 1.94 15.55
N ASP A 69 -2.37 1.64 15.40
CA ASP A 69 -1.35 2.61 15.00
C ASP A 69 -1.15 2.50 13.49
N PHE A 70 -1.00 3.64 12.83
CA PHE A 70 -0.74 3.71 11.40
C PHE A 70 0.24 4.81 11.06
N LYS A 71 0.98 4.58 10.01
CA LYS A 71 2.01 5.49 9.48
C LYS A 71 1.59 5.96 8.10
N TYR A 72 1.66 7.24 7.87
CA TYR A 72 1.27 7.81 6.58
C TYR A 72 2.25 8.89 6.12
N ILE A 73 2.27 9.12 4.82
CA ILE A 73 3.05 10.21 4.24
C ILE A 73 2.20 11.47 4.28
N LYS A 74 2.64 12.49 5.00
CA LYS A 74 1.97 13.79 4.95
C LYS A 74 2.19 14.41 3.59
N MET A 75 1.12 14.48 2.78
CA MET A 75 1.16 15.07 1.44
C MET A 75 -0.04 15.97 1.21
N ASN A 76 0.18 17.10 0.56
CA ASN A 76 -0.86 18.06 0.26
C ASN A 76 -1.49 17.82 -1.12
N GLY A 77 -2.80 18.08 -1.22
CA GLY A 77 -3.52 18.04 -2.47
C GLY A 77 -3.87 16.64 -3.00
N ARG A 78 -3.65 15.58 -2.21
CA ARG A 78 -4.07 14.21 -2.53
C ARG A 78 -4.77 13.57 -1.35
N LEU A 79 -5.84 12.85 -1.61
CA LEU A 79 -6.53 12.03 -0.62
C LEU A 79 -5.87 10.65 -0.53
N GLN A 80 -5.66 10.17 0.69
CA GLN A 80 -5.13 8.84 0.94
C GLN A 80 -6.22 7.99 1.59
N ILE A 81 -6.52 6.84 1.02
CA ILE A 81 -7.54 5.92 1.52
C ILE A 81 -6.92 4.54 1.69
N ASP A 82 -6.92 4.06 2.93
CA ASP A 82 -6.54 2.68 3.25
C ASP A 82 -7.80 1.83 3.36
N MET A 83 -8.01 0.94 2.40
CA MET A 83 -9.18 0.08 2.34
C MET A 83 -9.24 -0.91 3.51
N TYR A 84 -8.09 -1.35 4.06
CA TYR A 84 -8.08 -2.20 5.25
C TYR A 84 -8.73 -1.50 6.45
N ASN A 85 -8.35 -0.23 6.70
CA ASN A 85 -8.93 0.57 7.77
C ASN A 85 -10.39 0.92 7.50
N PHE A 86 -10.75 1.18 6.24
CA PHE A 86 -12.13 1.42 5.83
C PHE A 86 -13.02 0.22 6.18
N PHE A 87 -12.67 -0.99 5.72
CA PHE A 87 -13.48 -2.19 5.99
C PHE A 87 -13.55 -2.52 7.48
N ARG A 88 -12.47 -2.32 8.23
CA ARG A 88 -12.50 -2.54 9.68
C ARG A 88 -13.41 -1.60 10.44
N LYS A 89 -13.62 -0.41 9.93
CA LYS A 89 -14.47 0.61 10.55
C LYS A 89 -15.94 0.43 10.17
N GLU A 90 -16.21 0.18 8.89
CA GLU A 90 -17.55 0.23 8.32
C GLU A 90 -18.22 -1.16 8.27
N GLU A 91 -17.44 -2.24 8.25
CA GLU A 91 -17.94 -3.60 8.05
C GLU A 91 -17.62 -4.51 9.25
N ASN A 92 -18.56 -5.39 9.59
CA ASN A 92 -18.35 -6.38 10.65
C ASN A 92 -18.07 -7.75 10.02
N LEU A 93 -16.82 -7.98 9.66
CA LEU A 93 -16.37 -9.21 9.01
C LEU A 93 -15.64 -10.13 10.00
N THR A 94 -15.65 -11.44 9.75
CA THR A 94 -14.92 -12.42 10.54
C THR A 94 -13.41 -12.38 10.30
N SER A 95 -12.99 -11.86 9.14
CA SER A 95 -11.58 -11.65 8.79
C SER A 95 -11.43 -10.42 7.90
N TYR A 96 -10.34 -9.68 8.12
CA TYR A 96 -9.97 -8.53 7.31
C TYR A 96 -8.71 -8.79 6.46
N LYS A 97 -8.39 -10.06 6.21
CA LYS A 97 -7.37 -10.40 5.20
C LYS A 97 -7.88 -10.04 3.81
N LEU A 98 -6.98 -9.56 2.95
CA LEU A 98 -7.33 -9.13 1.60
C LEU A 98 -8.13 -10.19 0.84
N ASP A 99 -7.70 -11.44 0.87
CA ASP A 99 -8.37 -12.55 0.18
C ASP A 99 -9.81 -12.76 0.66
N TYR A 100 -10.03 -12.63 1.98
CA TYR A 100 -11.36 -12.78 2.56
C TYR A 100 -12.28 -11.62 2.16
N VAL A 101 -11.79 -10.39 2.26
CA VAL A 101 -12.53 -9.18 1.90
C VAL A 101 -12.84 -9.17 0.41
N ALA A 102 -11.86 -9.47 -0.44
CA ALA A 102 -12.06 -9.57 -1.88
C ALA A 102 -13.07 -10.67 -2.24
N GLY A 103 -12.97 -11.85 -1.63
CA GLY A 103 -13.94 -12.94 -1.82
C GLY A 103 -15.35 -12.57 -1.38
N HIS A 104 -15.48 -11.76 -0.31
CA HIS A 104 -16.78 -11.34 0.20
C HIS A 104 -17.49 -10.33 -0.71
N PHE A 105 -16.76 -9.34 -1.25
CA PHE A 105 -17.34 -8.23 -2.02
C PHE A 105 -17.27 -8.42 -3.54
N ILE A 106 -16.23 -9.10 -4.05
CA ILE A 106 -15.96 -9.25 -5.49
C ILE A 106 -16.28 -10.68 -5.95
N GLY A 107 -16.29 -11.65 -5.04
CA GLY A 107 -16.48 -13.07 -5.33
C GLY A 107 -15.17 -13.76 -5.74
N ASP A 108 -15.30 -14.89 -6.45
CA ASP A 108 -14.16 -15.75 -6.81
C ASP A 108 -13.23 -15.18 -7.89
N TYR A 109 -13.46 -13.97 -8.35
CA TYR A 109 -12.71 -13.37 -9.46
C TYR A 109 -11.20 -13.25 -9.17
N VAL A 110 -10.83 -12.93 -7.94
CA VAL A 110 -9.40 -12.81 -7.54
C VAL A 110 -8.70 -14.16 -7.54
N LYS A 111 -9.38 -15.24 -7.19
CA LYS A 111 -8.82 -16.60 -7.22
C LYS A 111 -8.50 -17.10 -8.62
N GLN A 112 -9.28 -16.70 -9.63
CA GLN A 112 -9.02 -17.10 -11.01
C GLN A 112 -7.74 -16.47 -11.58
N ILE A 113 -7.44 -15.22 -11.24
CA ILE A 113 -6.21 -14.55 -11.69
C ILE A 113 -4.95 -15.20 -11.10
N ILE A 114 -4.99 -15.60 -9.83
CA ILE A 114 -3.85 -16.26 -9.16
C ILE A 114 -3.60 -17.65 -9.74
N HIS A 115 -4.64 -18.38 -10.15
CA HIS A 115 -4.48 -19.71 -10.75
C HIS A 115 -3.92 -19.69 -12.17
N VAL A 116 -4.20 -18.68 -12.96
CA VAL A 116 -3.65 -18.55 -14.32
C VAL A 116 -2.14 -18.29 -14.29
N GLU A 117 -1.65 -17.48 -13.37
CA GLU A 117 -0.21 -17.24 -13.22
C GLU A 117 0.58 -18.48 -12.74
N SER A 118 -0.06 -19.39 -11.99
CA SER A 118 0.59 -20.60 -11.50
C SER A 118 0.64 -21.76 -12.51
N GLU A 119 -0.24 -21.75 -13.53
CA GLU A 119 -0.24 -22.78 -14.58
C GLU A 119 0.75 -22.48 -15.71
N GLU A 120 1.05 -21.20 -15.99
CA GLU A 120 2.06 -20.83 -16.99
C GLU A 120 3.51 -21.08 -16.54
N GLU A 121 3.79 -21.12 -15.23
CA GLU A 121 5.12 -21.45 -14.72
C GLU A 121 5.47 -22.96 -14.74
N GLN A 122 4.51 -23.84 -15.02
CA GLN A 122 4.76 -25.31 -15.07
C GLN A 122 5.16 -25.84 -16.45
N GLU A 123 5.02 -25.08 -17.53
CA GLU A 123 5.42 -25.54 -18.89
C GLU A 123 6.80 -25.11 -19.37
N SER A 124 7.49 -24.20 -18.70
CA SER A 124 8.87 -23.86 -19.03
C SER A 124 9.80 -24.32 -17.90
N GLY A 125 10.28 -25.56 -18.01
CA GLY A 125 11.29 -26.12 -17.13
C GLY A 125 12.60 -25.37 -17.24
N GLU A 126 12.78 -24.34 -16.43
CA GLU A 126 14.09 -23.85 -16.00
C GLU A 126 13.94 -23.04 -14.70
N SER A 127 14.75 -23.42 -13.74
CA SER A 127 14.80 -22.91 -12.39
C SER A 127 15.07 -21.40 -12.34
N ILE A 128 14.13 -20.61 -11.90
CA ILE A 128 14.36 -19.25 -11.45
C ILE A 128 13.74 -19.06 -10.06
N ILE A 129 14.60 -18.66 -9.18
CA ILE A 129 14.48 -18.30 -7.77
C ILE A 129 13.11 -17.67 -7.43
N LYS A 130 12.43 -18.31 -6.48
CA LYS A 130 11.23 -17.79 -5.83
C LYS A 130 11.51 -16.43 -5.20
N SER A 131 11.03 -15.36 -5.79
CA SER A 131 10.81 -14.11 -5.10
C SER A 131 9.36 -14.05 -4.66
N SER A 132 9.17 -14.09 -3.38
CA SER A 132 7.92 -14.05 -2.67
C SER A 132 7.15 -12.74 -2.90
N ASN A 133 5.92 -12.89 -3.35
CA ASN A 133 4.73 -12.10 -3.00
C ASN A 133 4.88 -10.60 -2.79
N LEU A 134 4.75 -9.85 -3.87
CA LEU A 134 4.31 -8.47 -3.84
C LEU A 134 3.20 -8.30 -4.87
N THR A 135 1.97 -8.58 -4.46
CA THR A 135 0.80 -8.26 -5.27
C THR A 135 0.21 -6.95 -4.77
N GLY A 136 0.76 -5.85 -5.23
CA GLY A 136 0.12 -4.55 -5.13
C GLY A 136 -0.86 -4.42 -6.30
N LEU A 137 -2.15 -4.55 -6.07
CA LEU A 137 -3.17 -4.24 -7.06
C LEU A 137 -3.28 -2.72 -7.17
N ILE A 138 -2.70 -2.13 -8.21
CA ILE A 138 -2.99 -0.76 -8.62
C ILE A 138 -4.19 -0.82 -9.55
N VAL A 139 -5.34 -0.38 -9.08
CA VAL A 139 -6.51 -0.14 -9.93
C VAL A 139 -6.48 1.31 -10.38
N SER A 140 -6.33 1.50 -11.66
CA SER A 140 -6.46 2.80 -12.35
C SER A 140 -7.91 3.20 -12.53
#